data_5bd289856d5648283163ff5ed2c355f6
#
_entry.id   5bd289856d5648283163ff5ed2c355f6
#
_cell.length_a   1.000
_cell.length_b   1.000
_cell.length_c   1.000
_cell.angle_alpha   90.00
_cell.angle_beta   90.00
_cell.angle_gamma   90.00
#
_symmetry.space_group_name_H-M   'P 1'
#
loop_
_entity.id
_entity.type
_entity.pdbx_description
1 polymer ?
#
loop_
_entity_poly.entity_id
_entity_poly.type
_entity_poly.pdbx_seq_one_letter_code
_entity_poly.pdbx_strand_id
1 'polypeptide(L)'
;MQQLRKRFFGNTMEEEVIEIGSPFAAKRVILLHGLTGTATVIRPVAEYLYRRLGESYSFILPTAQIIKVKQFNGEPVHAWFDVKSSDFRREVDVGGIFASSDRIASLIRKEISQGVSPKDIYLGGFSQGGVIALTT
;
A
#
# COMPACT_ATOMS: atom_id res chain seq x y z
N MET A 1 -6.85 -17.57 -4.91
CA MET A 1 -7.01 -17.88 -3.48
C MET A 1 -6.55 -16.69 -2.66
N GLN A 2 -7.38 -16.23 -1.75
CA GLN A 2 -7.12 -15.06 -0.91
C GLN A 2 -6.51 -15.52 0.42
N GLN A 3 -5.42 -14.88 0.82
CA GLN A 3 -4.83 -15.08 2.14
C GLN A 3 -4.70 -13.76 2.87
N LEU A 4 -5.27 -13.67 4.07
CA LEU A 4 -4.99 -12.62 5.01
C LEU A 4 -3.72 -12.99 5.76
N ARG A 5 -2.65 -12.24 5.56
CA ARG A 5 -1.39 -12.41 6.31
C ARG A 5 -1.08 -11.13 7.06
N LYS A 6 -0.69 -11.30 8.31
CA LYS A 6 -0.03 -10.23 9.05
C LYS A 6 1.45 -10.27 8.69
N ARG A 7 1.96 -9.19 8.13
CA ARG A 7 3.39 -9.04 7.86
C ARG A 7 3.99 -8.03 8.82
N PHE A 8 5.17 -8.36 9.34
CA PHE A 8 5.97 -7.41 10.11
C PHE A 8 6.70 -6.46 9.14
N PHE A 9 6.50 -5.16 9.36
CA PHE A 9 7.29 -4.11 8.74
C PHE A 9 8.15 -3.45 9.83
N GLY A 10 9.47 -3.72 9.81
CA GLY A 10 10.36 -3.22 10.85
C GLY A 10 10.13 -3.91 12.22
N ASN A 11 10.69 -3.35 13.28
CA ASN A 11 10.83 -4.04 14.57
C ASN A 11 9.59 -4.05 15.46
N THR A 12 8.41 -3.48 15.10
CA THR A 12 7.42 -3.17 16.14
C THR A 12 5.93 -3.25 15.82
N MET A 13 5.46 -3.44 14.56
CA MET A 13 4.02 -3.46 14.32
C MET A 13 3.61 -4.50 13.27
N GLU A 14 2.67 -5.38 13.64
CA GLU A 14 1.93 -6.21 12.69
C GLU A 14 1.03 -5.32 11.84
N GLU A 15 1.26 -5.30 10.54
CA GLU A 15 0.39 -4.61 9.61
C GLU A 15 -0.50 -5.60 8.87
N GLU A 16 -1.75 -5.22 8.70
CA GLU A 16 -2.68 -6.01 7.91
C GLU A 16 -2.30 -5.91 6.43
N VAL A 17 -2.01 -7.04 5.83
CA VAL A 17 -1.72 -7.18 4.40
C VAL A 17 -2.65 -8.23 3.82
N ILE A 18 -3.36 -7.91 2.76
CA ILE A 18 -4.13 -8.88 1.99
C ILE A 18 -3.33 -9.30 0.77
N GLU A 19 -3.23 -10.60 0.53
CA GLU A 19 -2.61 -11.16 -0.65
C GLU A 19 -3.66 -11.91 -1.48
N ILE A 20 -3.64 -11.69 -2.81
CA ILE A 20 -4.53 -12.34 -3.78
C ILE A 20 -3.67 -13.02 -4.83
N GLY A 21 -4.02 -14.25 -5.16
CA GLY A 21 -3.28 -15.06 -6.12
C GLY A 21 -2.17 -15.89 -5.49
N SER A 22 -1.38 -16.55 -6.34
CA SER A 22 -0.30 -17.43 -5.90
C SER A 22 0.91 -16.63 -5.40
N PRO A 23 1.56 -17.02 -4.29
CA PRO A 23 2.84 -16.44 -3.89
C PRO A 23 3.97 -16.75 -4.88
N PHE A 24 3.77 -17.70 -5.79
CA PHE A 24 4.72 -18.08 -6.84
C PHE A 24 4.38 -17.46 -8.20
N ALA A 25 3.38 -16.59 -8.29
CA ALA A 25 3.07 -15.88 -9.53
C ALA A 25 4.28 -15.08 -10.02
N ALA A 26 4.48 -15.04 -11.34
CA ALA A 26 5.63 -14.38 -11.94
C ALA A 26 5.64 -12.86 -11.72
N LYS A 27 4.47 -12.26 -11.61
CA LYS A 27 4.29 -10.81 -11.52
C LYS A 27 3.60 -10.42 -10.21
N ARG A 28 4.03 -9.30 -9.64
CA ARG A 28 3.47 -8.73 -8.41
C ARG A 28 2.85 -7.38 -8.68
N VAL A 29 1.64 -7.18 -8.18
CA VAL A 29 0.98 -5.87 -8.15
C VAL A 29 0.81 -5.45 -6.70
N ILE A 30 1.42 -4.35 -6.32
CA ILE A 30 1.23 -3.72 -5.02
C ILE A 30 0.24 -2.58 -5.22
N LEU A 31 -0.91 -2.63 -4.54
CA LEU A 31 -1.97 -1.66 -4.70
C LEU A 31 -2.29 -0.99 -3.38
N LEU A 32 -2.21 0.34 -3.35
CA LEU A 32 -2.32 1.16 -2.15
C LEU A 32 -3.69 1.84 -2.07
N HIS A 33 -4.36 1.69 -0.92
CA HIS A 33 -5.64 2.34 -0.65
C HIS A 33 -5.50 3.86 -0.43
N GLY A 34 -6.62 4.56 -0.44
CA GLY A 34 -6.68 5.99 -0.13
C GLY A 34 -6.79 6.30 1.36
N LEU A 35 -6.91 7.60 1.68
CA LEU A 35 -7.11 8.10 3.04
C LEU A 35 -8.32 7.43 3.70
N THR A 36 -8.19 7.06 4.96
CA THR A 36 -9.19 6.32 5.77
C THR A 36 -9.49 4.90 5.29
N GLY A 37 -8.92 4.48 4.18
CA GLY A 37 -9.09 3.14 3.65
C GLY A 37 -8.24 2.08 4.36
N THR A 38 -8.39 0.87 3.90
CA THR A 38 -7.60 -0.30 4.32
C THR A 38 -7.39 -1.22 3.13
N ALA A 39 -6.60 -2.26 3.30
CA ALA A 39 -6.48 -3.33 2.30
C ALA A 39 -7.86 -3.92 1.93
N THR A 40 -8.76 -4.06 2.91
CA THR A 40 -10.12 -4.57 2.69
C THR A 40 -10.94 -3.67 1.77
N VAL A 41 -10.78 -2.35 1.88
CA VAL A 41 -11.52 -1.39 1.04
C VAL A 41 -11.09 -1.46 -0.42
N ILE A 42 -9.79 -1.61 -0.70
CA ILE A 42 -9.28 -1.68 -2.08
C ILE A 42 -9.31 -3.09 -2.67
N ARG A 43 -9.57 -4.11 -1.85
CA ARG A 43 -9.61 -5.52 -2.28
C ARG A 43 -10.52 -5.78 -3.49
N PRO A 44 -11.76 -5.24 -3.57
CA PRO A 44 -12.62 -5.49 -4.74
C PRO A 44 -11.99 -5.07 -6.07
N VAL A 45 -11.21 -3.98 -6.06
CA VAL A 45 -10.47 -3.52 -7.24
C VAL A 45 -9.38 -4.52 -7.62
N ALA A 46 -8.61 -5.00 -6.65
CA ALA A 46 -7.57 -6.00 -6.87
C ALA A 46 -8.15 -7.33 -7.36
N GLU A 47 -9.27 -7.78 -6.81
CA GLU A 47 -9.97 -8.99 -7.24
C GLU A 47 -10.48 -8.87 -8.68
N TYR A 48 -11.03 -7.71 -9.04
CA TYR A 48 -11.45 -7.44 -10.41
C TYR A 48 -10.27 -7.52 -11.38
N LEU A 49 -9.15 -6.87 -11.03
CA LEU A 49 -7.95 -6.90 -11.86
C LEU A 49 -7.35 -8.31 -11.95
N TYR A 50 -7.32 -9.05 -10.84
CA TYR A 50 -6.84 -10.43 -10.83
C TYR A 50 -7.64 -11.32 -11.80
N ARG A 51 -8.96 -11.21 -11.79
CA ARG A 51 -9.81 -11.96 -12.73
C ARG A 51 -9.53 -11.60 -14.20
N ARG A 52 -9.11 -10.37 -14.47
CA ARG A 52 -8.79 -9.89 -15.83
C ARG A 52 -7.38 -10.28 -16.26
N LEU A 53 -6.42 -10.20 -15.36
CA LEU A 53 -4.99 -10.41 -15.65
C LEU A 53 -4.58 -11.88 -15.58
N GLY A 54 -5.28 -12.68 -14.77
CA GLY A 54 -5.04 -14.11 -14.64
C GLY A 54 -3.97 -14.49 -13.63
N GLU A 55 -3.69 -15.79 -13.56
CA GLU A 55 -2.89 -16.43 -12.51
C GLU A 55 -1.39 -16.09 -12.56
N SER A 56 -0.90 -15.48 -13.65
CA SER A 56 0.49 -14.99 -13.71
C SER A 56 0.73 -13.79 -12.80
N TYR A 57 -0.32 -13.17 -12.30
CA TYR A 57 -0.27 -12.03 -11.39
C TYR A 57 -0.69 -12.42 -9.98
N SER A 58 -0.06 -11.80 -9.00
CA SER A 58 -0.55 -11.78 -7.62
C SER A 58 -0.57 -10.35 -7.11
N PHE A 59 -1.42 -10.10 -6.12
CA PHE A 59 -1.63 -8.77 -5.56
C PHE A 59 -1.23 -8.74 -4.10
N ILE A 60 -0.60 -7.65 -3.69
CA ILE A 60 -0.26 -7.35 -2.31
C ILE A 60 -0.92 -6.03 -1.95
N LEU A 61 -1.77 -6.05 -0.94
CA LEU A 61 -2.55 -4.90 -0.49
C LEU A 61 -2.14 -4.56 0.95
N PRO A 62 -1.17 -3.68 1.16
CA PRO A 62 -0.83 -3.25 2.51
C PRO A 62 -1.84 -2.24 3.05
N THR A 63 -2.03 -2.23 4.36
CA THR A 63 -2.81 -1.22 5.06
C THR A 63 -1.87 -0.18 5.67
N ALA A 64 -2.18 1.10 5.47
CA ALA A 64 -1.45 2.21 6.07
C ALA A 64 -1.57 2.19 7.60
N GLN A 65 -0.58 2.75 8.28
CA GLN A 65 -0.62 2.92 9.73
C GLN A 65 -1.78 3.82 10.15
N ILE A 66 -2.19 3.67 11.40
CA ILE A 66 -3.12 4.61 12.03
C ILE A 66 -2.30 5.81 12.52
N ILE A 67 -2.65 6.99 12.03
CA ILE A 67 -2.05 8.25 12.45
C ILE A 67 -3.14 9.29 12.78
N LYS A 68 -2.79 10.28 13.58
CA LYS A 68 -3.66 11.43 13.81
C LYS A 68 -3.64 12.34 12.59
N VAL A 69 -4.79 12.61 12.00
CA VAL A 69 -4.92 13.46 10.82
C VAL A 69 -5.46 14.83 11.23
N LYS A 70 -4.69 15.87 10.98
CA LYS A 70 -5.00 17.24 11.39
C LYS A 70 -6.33 17.75 10.83
N GLN A 71 -6.62 17.43 9.56
CA GLN A 71 -7.88 17.80 8.92
C GLN A 71 -9.11 17.19 9.61
N PHE A 72 -8.94 16.07 10.31
CA PHE A 72 -9.98 15.39 11.10
C PHE A 72 -9.88 15.69 12.59
N ASN A 73 -9.42 16.90 12.95
CA ASN A 73 -9.23 17.32 14.35
C ASN A 73 -8.34 16.38 15.19
N GLY A 74 -7.39 15.71 14.53
CA GLY A 74 -6.49 14.76 15.17
C GLY A 74 -7.09 13.38 15.41
N GLU A 75 -8.22 13.06 14.80
CA GLU A 75 -8.79 11.72 14.86
C GLU A 75 -7.83 10.69 14.25
N PRO A 76 -7.59 9.56 14.95
CA PRO A 76 -6.74 8.50 14.43
C PRO A 76 -7.45 7.74 13.32
N VAL A 77 -6.83 7.70 12.14
CA VAL A 77 -7.33 6.98 10.97
C VAL A 77 -6.19 6.32 10.23
N HIS A 78 -6.48 5.31 9.41
CA HIS A 78 -5.50 4.79 8.48
C HIS A 78 -5.17 5.83 7.42
N ALA A 79 -3.91 6.24 7.37
CA ALA A 79 -3.43 7.23 6.40
C ALA A 79 -1.95 7.00 6.09
N TRP A 80 -1.57 7.24 4.84
CA TRP A 80 -0.17 7.15 4.43
C TRP A 80 0.64 8.37 4.88
N PHE A 81 -0.02 9.51 5.02
CA PHE A 81 0.57 10.76 5.53
C PHE A 81 -0.52 11.68 6.08
N ASP A 82 -0.13 12.67 6.87
CA ASP A 82 -1.06 13.65 7.44
C ASP A 82 -1.60 14.60 6.36
N VAL A 83 -2.88 14.93 6.48
CA VAL A 83 -3.53 15.98 5.68
C VAL A 83 -3.70 17.21 6.57
N LYS A 84 -2.80 18.17 6.41
CA LYS A 84 -2.71 19.33 7.28
C LYS A 84 -3.66 20.46 6.87
N SER A 85 -4.04 20.51 5.59
CA SER A 85 -4.90 21.54 5.03
C SER A 85 -5.73 20.97 3.89
N SER A 86 -6.94 21.51 3.68
CA SER A 86 -7.75 21.23 2.49
C SER A 86 -7.14 21.79 1.21
N ASP A 87 -6.25 22.78 1.33
CA ASP A 87 -5.45 23.28 0.19
C ASP A 87 -4.10 22.58 0.17
N PHE A 88 -4.02 21.50 -0.61
CA PHE A 88 -2.80 20.69 -0.79
C PHE A 88 -1.59 21.47 -1.32
N ARG A 89 -1.78 22.68 -1.82
CA ARG A 89 -0.67 23.53 -2.27
C ARG A 89 0.01 24.31 -1.16
N ARG A 90 -0.63 24.41 0.01
CA ARG A 90 -0.13 25.24 1.11
C ARG A 90 0.70 24.48 2.12
N GLU A 91 0.31 23.28 2.45
CA GLU A 91 0.98 22.53 3.51
C GLU A 91 0.91 21.03 3.21
N VAL A 92 2.07 20.45 2.90
CA VAL A 92 2.22 19.03 2.56
C VAL A 92 3.04 18.34 3.64
N ASP A 93 2.62 17.17 4.07
CA ASP A 93 3.36 16.33 5.01
C ASP A 93 4.48 15.54 4.27
N VAL A 94 5.52 16.25 3.91
CA VAL A 94 6.66 15.68 3.16
C VAL A 94 7.32 14.53 3.93
N GLY A 95 7.50 14.69 5.24
CA GLY A 95 8.09 13.66 6.10
C GLY A 95 7.26 12.38 6.12
N GLY A 96 5.95 12.49 6.27
CA GLY A 96 5.03 11.36 6.24
C GLY A 96 4.99 10.66 4.88
N ILE A 97 5.02 11.42 3.79
CA ILE A 97 5.10 10.87 2.44
C ILE A 97 6.36 10.02 2.27
N PHE A 98 7.52 10.55 2.62
CA PHE A 98 8.79 9.82 2.50
C PHE A 98 8.83 8.60 3.43
N ALA A 99 8.34 8.70 4.66
CA ALA A 99 8.30 7.56 5.57
C ALA A 99 7.45 6.41 5.01
N SER A 100 6.28 6.71 4.47
CA SER A 100 5.42 5.71 3.81
C SER A 100 6.05 5.17 2.52
N SER A 101 6.66 6.02 1.71
CA SER A 101 7.40 5.59 0.52
C SER A 101 8.53 4.63 0.86
N ASP A 102 9.29 4.88 1.92
CA ASP A 102 10.36 4.00 2.39
C ASP A 102 9.82 2.63 2.83
N ARG A 103 8.65 2.61 3.49
CA ARG A 103 7.99 1.36 3.87
C ARG A 103 7.60 0.54 2.63
N ILE A 104 6.99 1.17 1.64
CA ILE A 104 6.62 0.48 0.39
C ILE A 104 7.86 0.04 -0.38
N ALA A 105 8.91 0.84 -0.44
CA ALA A 105 10.19 0.45 -1.03
C ALA A 105 10.78 -0.78 -0.32
N SER A 106 10.65 -0.88 1.01
CA SER A 106 11.07 -2.05 1.77
C SER A 106 10.27 -3.30 1.41
N LEU A 107 8.96 -3.16 1.20
CA LEU A 107 8.11 -4.24 0.71
C LEU A 107 8.57 -4.72 -0.68
N ILE A 108 8.86 -3.80 -1.59
CA ILE A 108 9.36 -4.11 -2.93
C ILE A 108 10.71 -4.86 -2.84
N ARG A 109 11.66 -4.37 -2.05
CA ARG A 109 12.95 -5.04 -1.84
C ARG A 109 12.79 -6.45 -1.29
N LYS A 110 11.82 -6.67 -0.41
CA LYS A 110 11.52 -8.01 0.11
C LYS A 110 11.04 -8.95 -1.00
N GLU A 111 10.12 -8.50 -1.86
CA GLU A 111 9.67 -9.31 -3.00
C GLU A 111 10.84 -9.63 -3.96
N ILE A 112 11.72 -8.69 -4.22
CA ILE A 112 12.94 -8.89 -5.02
C ILE A 112 13.84 -9.94 -4.37
N SER A 113 14.06 -9.85 -3.06
CA SER A 113 14.90 -10.81 -2.33
C SER A 113 14.33 -12.23 -2.33
N GLN A 114 13.03 -12.37 -2.56
CA GLN A 114 12.33 -13.65 -2.69
C GLN A 114 12.28 -14.18 -4.13
N GLY A 115 12.95 -13.51 -5.06
CA GLY A 115 13.14 -13.97 -6.43
C GLY A 115 12.24 -13.30 -7.47
N VAL A 116 11.42 -12.30 -7.11
CA VAL A 116 10.64 -11.57 -8.10
C VAL A 116 11.53 -10.57 -8.82
N SER A 117 11.51 -10.60 -10.15
CA SER A 117 12.28 -9.63 -10.94
C SER A 117 11.71 -8.22 -10.77
N PRO A 118 12.56 -7.18 -10.59
CA PRO A 118 12.09 -5.79 -10.46
C PRO A 118 11.16 -5.34 -11.59
N LYS A 119 11.41 -5.79 -12.82
CA LYS A 119 10.58 -5.48 -13.99
C LYS A 119 9.17 -6.07 -13.94
N ASP A 120 8.97 -7.06 -13.07
CA ASP A 120 7.70 -7.77 -12.91
C ASP A 120 6.94 -7.29 -11.64
N ILE A 121 7.38 -6.19 -11.03
CA ILE A 121 6.71 -5.56 -9.90
C ILE A 121 6.03 -4.27 -10.37
N TYR A 122 4.74 -4.20 -10.14
CA TYR A 122 3.89 -3.07 -10.49
C TYR A 122 3.38 -2.42 -9.21
N LEU A 123 3.51 -1.12 -9.12
CA LEU A 123 3.05 -0.34 -7.97
C LEU A 123 2.00 0.66 -8.42
N GLY A 124 0.85 0.63 -7.78
CA GLY A 124 -0.24 1.55 -8.04
C GLY A 124 -0.96 1.94 -6.76
N GLY A 125 -1.80 2.95 -6.86
CA GLY A 125 -2.55 3.41 -5.71
C GLY A 125 -3.69 4.34 -6.09
N PHE A 126 -4.64 4.45 -5.16
CA PHE A 126 -5.78 5.34 -5.28
C PHE A 126 -5.60 6.56 -4.37
N SER A 127 -5.82 7.76 -4.89
CA SER A 127 -5.78 9.02 -4.11
C SER A 127 -4.47 9.15 -3.33
N GLN A 128 -4.52 9.20 -2.00
CA GLN A 128 -3.34 9.28 -1.14
C GLN A 128 -2.34 8.13 -1.39
N GLY A 129 -2.86 6.92 -1.62
CA GLY A 129 -2.02 5.77 -2.03
C GLY A 129 -1.34 5.99 -3.39
N GLY A 130 -1.98 6.72 -4.31
CA GLY A 130 -1.38 7.11 -5.59
C GLY A 130 -0.19 8.05 -5.41
N VAL A 131 -0.24 8.96 -4.46
CA VAL A 131 0.90 9.83 -4.11
C VAL A 131 2.09 8.98 -3.65
N ILE A 132 1.85 8.02 -2.77
CA ILE A 132 2.93 7.13 -2.29
C ILE A 132 3.47 6.28 -3.44
N ALA A 133 2.62 5.75 -4.32
CA ALA A 133 3.07 4.98 -5.47
C ALA A 133 3.99 5.80 -6.40
N LEU A 134 3.68 7.08 -6.61
CA LEU A 134 4.48 7.97 -7.46
C LEU A 134 5.79 8.44 -6.80
N THR A 135 5.85 8.44 -5.47
CA THR A 135 7.04 8.89 -4.72
C THR A 135 7.96 7.77 -4.27
N THR A 136 7.50 6.55 -4.42
CA THR A 136 8.31 5.36 -4.12
C THR A 136 9.22 4.99 -5.28
#